data_c23d27e0e6611602eb968b232da8d73d
#
_entry.id   c23d27e0e6611602eb968b232da8d73d
#
_cell.length_a   1.000
_cell.length_b   1.000
_cell.length_c   1.000
_cell.angle_alpha   90.00
_cell.angle_beta   90.00
_cell.angle_gamma   90.00
#
_symmetry.space_group_name_H-M   'P 1'
#
loop_
_entity.id
_entity.type
_entity.pdbx_description
1 polymer ?
#
loop_
_entity_poly.entity_id
_entity_poly.type
_entity_poly.pdbx_seq_one_letter_code
_entity_poly.pdbx_strand_id
1 'polypeptide(L)'
;MSYTLTTLRTSIQDYTENDETTFVSNLRNFIRSTENRLFKMIDFEVFRKNVTSATTSSDRFLAVPTDFFSPFSLSITVSNNLVFLLEKDVNFVQEYHPNPATTGVPKYYGRFDVDNFILAPTPNSNYSCELHYYYRPTSLADSTIELTVASAASFSVGEVITGATSGVTATIESKNDSTNKLTIIVPTTGFTNGETVTGGTTSHSSAISAISSDTTTSWLSKNAINALLYVSLGEA
;
A
#
# COMPACT_ATOMS: atom_id res chain seq x y z
N MET A 1 -0.61 23.36 5.77
CA MET A 1 -1.91 22.66 5.96
C MET A 1 -1.76 21.31 5.27
N SER A 2 -2.37 20.25 5.77
CA SER A 2 -2.31 18.92 5.14
C SER A 2 -3.70 18.32 5.18
N TYR A 3 -4.06 17.51 4.17
CA TYR A 3 -5.31 16.78 4.20
C TYR A 3 -5.15 15.42 4.90
N THR A 4 -6.11 15.08 5.76
CA THR A 4 -6.45 13.70 6.11
C THR A 4 -7.52 13.20 5.16
N LEU A 5 -7.86 11.91 5.20
CA LEU A 5 -8.95 11.37 4.37
C LEU A 5 -10.27 12.09 4.64
N THR A 6 -10.58 12.32 5.92
CA THR A 6 -11.79 13.01 6.35
C THR A 6 -11.85 14.43 5.80
N THR A 7 -10.79 15.23 5.98
CA THR A 7 -10.78 16.64 5.55
C THR A 7 -10.75 16.77 4.03
N LEU A 8 -10.11 15.84 3.31
CA LEU A 8 -10.13 15.84 1.84
C LEU A 8 -11.53 15.52 1.29
N ARG A 9 -12.24 14.53 1.88
CA ARG A 9 -13.63 14.21 1.53
C ARG A 9 -14.53 15.43 1.70
N THR A 10 -14.45 16.09 2.87
CA THR A 10 -15.22 17.32 3.13
C THR A 10 -14.92 18.40 2.09
N SER A 11 -13.64 18.64 1.76
CA SER A 11 -13.29 19.63 0.76
C SER A 11 -13.82 19.28 -0.63
N ILE A 12 -13.81 18.01 -1.04
CA ILE A 12 -14.39 17.60 -2.33
C ILE A 12 -15.91 17.85 -2.34
N GLN A 13 -16.61 17.47 -1.26
CA GLN A 13 -18.06 17.71 -1.13
C GLN A 13 -18.39 19.22 -1.19
N ASP A 14 -17.66 20.05 -0.45
CA ASP A 14 -17.84 21.51 -0.43
C ASP A 14 -17.65 22.13 -1.83
N TYR A 15 -16.62 21.66 -2.59
CA TYR A 15 -16.37 22.17 -3.94
C TYR A 15 -17.37 21.68 -4.97
N THR A 16 -17.90 20.47 -4.82
CA THR A 16 -18.88 19.89 -5.76
C THR A 16 -20.31 20.22 -5.38
N GLU A 17 -20.56 20.76 -4.16
CA GLU A 17 -21.88 20.99 -3.59
C GLU A 17 -22.78 19.75 -3.69
N ASN A 18 -22.18 18.54 -3.50
CA ASN A 18 -22.85 17.26 -3.71
C ASN A 18 -22.80 16.39 -2.45
N ASP A 19 -23.97 16.22 -1.81
CA ASP A 19 -24.16 15.39 -0.62
C ASP A 19 -24.90 14.09 -0.92
N GLU A 20 -25.05 13.71 -2.20
CA GLU A 20 -25.71 12.48 -2.58
C GLU A 20 -24.98 11.26 -2.00
N THR A 21 -25.74 10.35 -1.39
CA THR A 21 -25.16 9.18 -0.67
C THR A 21 -24.25 8.32 -1.54
N THR A 22 -24.62 8.13 -2.82
CA THR A 22 -23.81 7.35 -3.76
C THR A 22 -22.50 8.06 -4.10
N PHE A 23 -22.53 9.38 -4.28
CA PHE A 23 -21.34 10.19 -4.50
C PHE A 23 -20.40 10.12 -3.29
N VAL A 24 -20.93 10.41 -2.11
CA VAL A 24 -20.17 10.43 -0.85
C VAL A 24 -19.53 9.08 -0.55
N SER A 25 -20.22 7.97 -0.82
CA SER A 25 -19.69 6.62 -0.64
C SER A 25 -18.53 6.29 -1.59
N ASN A 26 -18.50 6.91 -2.77
CA ASN A 26 -17.46 6.69 -3.78
C ASN A 26 -16.24 7.62 -3.65
N LEU A 27 -16.29 8.66 -2.81
CA LEU A 27 -15.17 9.61 -2.64
C LEU A 27 -13.84 8.93 -2.33
N ARG A 28 -13.86 7.85 -1.55
CA ARG A 28 -12.68 7.04 -1.26
C ARG A 28 -12.05 6.44 -2.52
N ASN A 29 -12.89 5.96 -3.44
CA ASN A 29 -12.44 5.38 -4.71
C ASN A 29 -11.86 6.46 -5.64
N PHE A 30 -12.46 7.64 -5.68
CA PHE A 30 -11.96 8.78 -6.45
C PHE A 30 -10.58 9.22 -5.94
N ILE A 31 -10.40 9.35 -4.61
CA ILE A 31 -9.11 9.68 -4.00
C ILE A 31 -8.05 8.63 -4.37
N ARG A 32 -8.38 7.34 -4.26
CA ARG A 32 -7.46 6.25 -4.64
C ARG A 32 -7.11 6.29 -6.14
N SER A 33 -8.08 6.53 -7.01
CA SER A 33 -7.85 6.68 -8.45
C SER A 33 -6.91 7.85 -8.75
N THR A 34 -7.14 8.98 -8.11
CA THR A 34 -6.30 10.17 -8.19
C THR A 34 -4.85 9.91 -7.82
N GLU A 35 -4.62 9.30 -6.64
CA GLU A 35 -3.27 8.96 -6.20
C GLU A 35 -2.58 8.01 -7.17
N ASN A 36 -3.28 6.97 -7.63
CA ASN A 36 -2.77 6.04 -8.63
C ASN A 36 -2.40 6.73 -9.95
N ARG A 37 -3.20 7.68 -10.39
CA ARG A 37 -2.95 8.48 -11.60
C ARG A 37 -1.74 9.36 -11.44
N LEU A 38 -1.62 10.07 -10.32
CA LEU A 38 -0.46 10.92 -10.03
C LEU A 38 0.84 10.12 -9.98
N PHE A 39 0.85 8.96 -9.32
CA PHE A 39 2.03 8.10 -9.26
C PHE A 39 2.43 7.47 -10.60
N LYS A 40 1.48 7.30 -11.53
CA LYS A 40 1.78 6.81 -12.89
C LYS A 40 2.30 7.91 -13.81
N MET A 41 1.95 9.16 -13.54
CA MET A 41 2.32 10.29 -14.39
C MET A 41 3.64 10.94 -13.99
N ILE A 42 4.05 10.82 -12.73
CA ILE A 42 5.19 11.54 -12.17
C ILE A 42 6.06 10.58 -11.35
N ASP A 43 7.32 10.48 -11.73
CA ASP A 43 8.34 9.76 -10.96
C ASP A 43 8.86 10.65 -9.84
N PHE A 44 8.27 10.52 -8.66
CA PHE A 44 8.71 11.28 -7.49
C PHE A 44 9.96 10.64 -6.87
N GLU A 45 11.08 11.35 -6.90
CA GLU A 45 12.35 10.89 -6.29
C GLU A 45 12.20 10.51 -4.80
N VAL A 46 11.26 11.14 -4.08
CA VAL A 46 10.98 10.89 -2.67
C VAL A 46 10.45 9.47 -2.42
N PHE A 47 9.93 8.78 -3.45
CA PHE A 47 9.44 7.40 -3.36
C PHE A 47 10.48 6.37 -3.78
N ARG A 48 11.76 6.72 -3.75
CA ARG A 48 12.85 5.76 -3.91
C ARG A 48 13.18 5.09 -2.58
N LYS A 49 13.38 3.81 -2.65
CA LYS A 49 13.90 2.97 -1.55
C LYS A 49 15.08 2.16 -2.01
N ASN A 50 15.88 1.76 -1.04
CA ASN A 50 16.95 0.80 -1.21
C ASN A 50 16.67 -0.43 -0.34
N VAL A 51 16.88 -1.62 -0.88
CA VAL A 51 16.81 -2.88 -0.15
C VAL A 51 17.99 -3.76 -0.55
N THR A 52 18.54 -4.45 0.44
CA THR A 52 19.59 -5.45 0.24
C THR A 52 19.00 -6.86 0.37
N SER A 53 19.47 -7.76 -0.48
CA SER A 53 19.10 -9.16 -0.51
C SER A 53 20.31 -9.98 -0.97
N ALA A 54 20.10 -11.23 -1.35
CA ALA A 54 21.13 -12.06 -1.97
C ALA A 54 20.53 -12.94 -3.08
N THR A 55 21.32 -13.19 -4.13
CA THR A 55 20.99 -14.24 -5.09
C THR A 55 21.17 -15.61 -4.45
N THR A 56 20.44 -16.60 -4.93
CA THR A 56 20.68 -18.01 -4.60
C THR A 56 21.45 -18.67 -5.74
N SER A 57 22.53 -19.39 -5.40
CA SER A 57 23.31 -20.12 -6.40
C SER A 57 22.43 -21.13 -7.13
N SER A 58 22.56 -21.18 -8.45
CA SER A 58 21.77 -22.04 -9.36
C SER A 58 20.28 -21.71 -9.42
N ASP A 59 19.84 -20.59 -8.85
CA ASP A 59 18.48 -20.05 -9.01
C ASP A 59 18.53 -18.75 -9.82
N ARG A 60 17.80 -18.72 -10.93
CA ARG A 60 17.72 -17.55 -11.82
C ARG A 60 16.71 -16.50 -11.37
N PHE A 61 15.92 -16.78 -10.34
CA PHE A 61 14.91 -15.87 -9.85
C PHE A 61 15.39 -15.10 -8.62
N LEU A 62 15.01 -13.82 -8.58
CA LEU A 62 15.27 -12.93 -7.45
C LEU A 62 13.96 -12.28 -7.04
N ALA A 63 13.52 -12.53 -5.81
CA ALA A 63 12.28 -11.96 -5.29
C ALA A 63 12.35 -10.42 -5.21
N VAL A 64 11.23 -9.76 -5.53
CA VAL A 64 11.05 -8.31 -5.39
C VAL A 64 10.32 -7.97 -4.08
N PRO A 65 10.52 -6.77 -3.52
CA PRO A 65 9.75 -6.30 -2.37
C PRO A 65 8.24 -6.21 -2.68
N THR A 66 7.40 -6.40 -1.66
CA THR A 66 5.94 -6.36 -1.81
C THR A 66 5.39 -4.98 -2.18
N ASP A 67 6.14 -3.91 -1.86
CA ASP A 67 5.79 -2.52 -2.20
C ASP A 67 6.48 -2.02 -3.49
N PHE A 68 7.14 -2.93 -4.23
CA PHE A 68 7.83 -2.63 -5.47
C PHE A 68 6.89 -2.08 -6.55
N PHE A 69 7.28 -0.98 -7.17
CA PHE A 69 6.56 -0.39 -8.29
C PHE A 69 7.38 -0.45 -9.59
N SER A 70 8.58 0.13 -9.58
CA SER A 70 9.48 0.06 -10.73
C SER A 70 10.95 0.09 -10.29
N PRO A 71 11.85 -0.58 -11.05
CA PRO A 71 13.26 -0.58 -10.71
C PRO A 71 13.90 0.76 -11.07
N PHE A 72 14.88 1.16 -10.28
CA PHE A 72 15.77 2.26 -10.61
C PHE A 72 17.17 1.72 -10.96
N SER A 73 17.72 0.84 -10.13
CA SER A 73 18.96 0.11 -10.41
C SER A 73 19.05 -1.16 -9.59
N LEU A 74 19.63 -2.19 -10.15
CA LEU A 74 19.97 -3.43 -9.47
C LEU A 74 21.47 -3.68 -9.60
N SER A 75 22.15 -3.89 -8.50
CA SER A 75 23.57 -4.26 -8.46
C SER A 75 23.80 -5.52 -7.64
N ILE A 76 24.89 -6.20 -7.93
CA ILE A 76 25.40 -7.32 -7.16
C ILE A 76 26.85 -7.03 -6.75
N THR A 77 27.26 -7.60 -5.62
CA THR A 77 28.66 -7.48 -5.16
C THR A 77 29.45 -8.71 -5.59
N VAL A 78 30.46 -8.50 -6.43
CA VAL A 78 31.38 -9.54 -6.90
C VAL A 78 32.80 -9.17 -6.49
N SER A 79 33.46 -9.99 -5.67
CA SER A 79 34.82 -9.72 -5.17
C SER A 79 35.00 -8.30 -4.60
N ASN A 80 34.04 -7.88 -3.76
CA ASN A 80 33.96 -6.54 -3.15
C ASN A 80 33.73 -5.36 -4.13
N ASN A 81 33.43 -5.63 -5.39
CA ASN A 81 33.08 -4.61 -6.37
C ASN A 81 31.59 -4.67 -6.69
N LEU A 82 30.96 -3.49 -6.81
CA LEU A 82 29.58 -3.38 -7.28
C LEU A 82 29.55 -3.58 -8.81
N VAL A 83 28.72 -4.50 -9.25
CA VAL A 83 28.41 -4.77 -10.66
C VAL A 83 26.95 -4.45 -10.89
N PHE A 84 26.66 -3.42 -11.67
CA PHE A 84 25.29 -3.04 -12.03
C PHE A 84 24.77 -3.94 -13.14
N LEU A 85 23.59 -4.51 -12.95
CA LEU A 85 22.90 -5.31 -13.93
C LEU A 85 22.10 -4.39 -14.86
N LEU A 86 22.03 -4.75 -16.14
CA LEU A 86 21.23 -4.02 -17.11
C LEU A 86 19.82 -4.61 -17.18
N GLU A 87 18.82 -3.75 -17.06
CA GLU A 87 17.42 -4.15 -17.26
C GLU A 87 17.18 -4.46 -18.74
N LYS A 88 16.53 -5.59 -19.00
CA LYS A 88 16.16 -6.05 -20.33
C LYS A 88 14.77 -6.70 -20.28
N ASP A 89 14.12 -6.75 -21.45
CA ASP A 89 12.89 -7.52 -21.60
C ASP A 89 13.13 -9.01 -21.29
N VAL A 90 12.11 -9.67 -20.74
CA VAL A 90 12.17 -11.08 -20.34
C VAL A 90 12.54 -11.98 -21.53
N ASN A 91 12.01 -11.70 -22.73
CA ASN A 91 12.31 -12.50 -23.93
C ASN A 91 13.79 -12.40 -24.28
N PHE A 92 14.37 -11.19 -24.21
CA PHE A 92 15.82 -11.00 -24.39
C PHE A 92 16.63 -11.80 -23.37
N VAL A 93 16.26 -11.75 -22.08
CA VAL A 93 16.96 -12.45 -20.99
C VAL A 93 16.93 -13.96 -21.21
N GLN A 94 15.79 -14.49 -21.64
CA GLN A 94 15.61 -15.92 -21.94
C GLN A 94 16.35 -16.37 -23.21
N GLU A 95 16.34 -15.54 -24.26
CA GLU A 95 17.06 -15.80 -25.50
C GLU A 95 18.56 -15.72 -25.31
N TYR A 96 19.05 -14.73 -24.55
CA TYR A 96 20.47 -14.58 -24.22
C TYR A 96 20.99 -15.76 -23.40
N HIS A 97 20.15 -16.32 -22.53
CA HIS A 97 20.52 -17.43 -21.64
C HIS A 97 19.45 -18.52 -21.62
N PRO A 98 19.34 -19.30 -22.71
CA PRO A 98 18.25 -20.28 -22.87
C PRO A 98 18.41 -21.50 -21.95
N ASN A 99 19.65 -21.86 -21.54
CA ASN A 99 19.89 -22.99 -20.66
C ASN A 99 20.07 -22.50 -19.20
N PRO A 100 19.06 -22.64 -18.33
CA PRO A 100 19.16 -22.17 -16.95
C PRO A 100 20.18 -22.94 -16.08
N ALA A 101 20.60 -24.13 -16.52
CA ALA A 101 21.61 -24.91 -15.80
C ALA A 101 23.03 -24.36 -15.98
N THR A 102 23.27 -23.53 -17.00
CA THR A 102 24.56 -22.85 -17.17
C THR A 102 24.61 -21.65 -16.23
N THR A 103 25.52 -21.67 -15.29
CA THR A 103 25.68 -20.64 -14.26
C THR A 103 26.81 -19.67 -14.54
N GLY A 104 26.71 -18.45 -14.04
CA GLY A 104 27.75 -17.42 -14.15
C GLY A 104 27.43 -16.20 -13.31
N VAL A 105 28.24 -15.15 -13.45
CA VAL A 105 27.95 -13.85 -12.83
C VAL A 105 26.83 -13.17 -13.62
N PRO A 106 25.68 -12.84 -12.99
CA PRO A 106 24.58 -12.13 -13.66
C PRO A 106 25.04 -10.81 -14.29
N LYS A 107 24.51 -10.50 -15.48
CA LYS A 107 24.76 -9.26 -16.23
C LYS A 107 23.48 -8.53 -16.57
N TYR A 108 22.39 -9.28 -16.75
CA TYR A 108 21.09 -8.77 -17.14
C TYR A 108 20.04 -9.24 -16.15
N TYR A 109 19.00 -8.44 -16.02
CA TYR A 109 17.79 -8.82 -15.32
C TYR A 109 16.56 -8.35 -16.09
N GLY A 110 15.44 -9.01 -15.88
CA GLY A 110 14.16 -8.63 -16.44
C GLY A 110 13.04 -8.89 -15.43
N ARG A 111 11.93 -8.17 -15.56
CA ARG A 111 10.76 -8.40 -14.72
C ARG A 111 10.00 -9.63 -15.23
N PHE A 112 10.13 -10.76 -14.52
CA PHE A 112 9.53 -12.02 -14.93
C PHE A 112 8.04 -12.08 -14.60
N ASP A 113 7.68 -11.76 -13.36
CA ASP A 113 6.31 -11.69 -12.88
C ASP A 113 6.16 -10.57 -11.83
N VAL A 114 5.07 -10.58 -11.05
CA VAL A 114 4.80 -9.58 -10.01
C VAL A 114 5.81 -9.68 -8.87
N ASP A 115 6.26 -10.89 -8.57
CA ASP A 115 7.03 -11.22 -7.37
C ASP A 115 8.52 -11.43 -7.66
N ASN A 116 8.92 -11.59 -8.94
CA ASN A 116 10.27 -12.02 -9.29
C ASN A 116 10.89 -11.27 -10.46
N PHE A 117 12.18 -10.97 -10.34
CA PHE A 117 13.07 -10.75 -11.47
C PHE A 117 13.67 -12.05 -11.95
N ILE A 118 13.95 -12.12 -13.26
CA ILE A 118 14.77 -13.17 -13.88
C ILE A 118 16.19 -12.61 -14.12
N LEU A 119 17.21 -13.38 -13.76
CA LEU A 119 18.61 -13.02 -13.92
C LEU A 119 19.26 -13.84 -15.05
N ALA A 120 20.18 -13.24 -15.76
CA ALA A 120 20.99 -13.94 -16.76
C ALA A 120 22.46 -13.43 -16.76
N PRO A 121 23.44 -14.35 -16.76
CA PRO A 121 23.36 -15.79 -16.50
C PRO A 121 22.72 -16.15 -15.14
N THR A 122 22.29 -17.41 -14.99
CA THR A 122 21.88 -17.95 -13.69
C THR A 122 23.04 -17.80 -12.69
N PRO A 123 22.83 -17.24 -11.49
CA PRO A 123 23.91 -17.02 -10.52
C PRO A 123 24.68 -18.29 -10.18
N ASN A 124 26.02 -18.22 -10.21
CA ASN A 124 26.90 -19.33 -9.79
C ASN A 124 27.32 -19.22 -8.32
N SER A 125 26.85 -18.21 -7.60
CA SER A 125 27.10 -17.98 -6.18
C SER A 125 25.99 -17.17 -5.55
N ASN A 126 25.98 -17.12 -4.21
CA ASN A 126 25.12 -16.22 -3.46
C ASN A 126 25.77 -14.82 -3.43
N TYR A 127 25.40 -13.97 -4.36
CA TYR A 127 25.85 -12.59 -4.42
C TYR A 127 24.97 -11.69 -3.57
N SER A 128 25.56 -10.82 -2.76
CA SER A 128 24.81 -9.74 -2.14
C SER A 128 24.26 -8.83 -3.24
N CYS A 129 22.96 -8.53 -3.17
CA CYS A 129 22.24 -7.68 -4.11
C CYS A 129 21.81 -6.39 -3.44
N GLU A 130 21.82 -5.32 -4.18
CA GLU A 130 21.27 -4.03 -3.78
C GLU A 130 20.31 -3.54 -4.86
N LEU A 131 19.02 -3.41 -4.49
CA LEU A 131 17.97 -2.91 -5.37
C LEU A 131 17.55 -1.53 -4.93
N HIS A 132 17.76 -0.53 -5.80
CA HIS A 132 17.12 0.77 -5.71
C HIS A 132 15.88 0.76 -6.56
N TYR A 133 14.73 1.15 -5.97
CA TYR A 133 13.45 1.05 -6.66
C TYR A 133 12.49 2.15 -6.20
N TYR A 134 11.50 2.42 -7.03
CA TYR A 134 10.36 3.22 -6.64
C TYR A 134 9.35 2.31 -5.95
N TYR A 135 8.89 2.73 -4.77
CA TYR A 135 7.85 2.00 -4.04
C TYR A 135 6.51 2.70 -4.19
N ARG A 136 5.43 1.93 -4.04
CA ARG A 136 4.09 2.47 -3.98
C ARG A 136 3.77 2.86 -2.53
N PRO A 137 3.58 4.15 -2.22
CA PRO A 137 3.20 4.56 -0.88
C PRO A 137 1.75 4.13 -0.57
N THR A 138 1.45 3.96 0.72
CA THR A 138 0.09 3.67 1.17
C THR A 138 -0.84 4.82 0.79
N SER A 139 -2.01 4.50 0.24
CA SER A 139 -3.02 5.47 -0.17
C SER A 139 -3.61 6.19 1.05
N LEU A 140 -3.90 7.47 0.91
CA LEU A 140 -4.69 8.22 1.90
C LEU A 140 -6.08 7.59 2.06
N ALA A 141 -6.63 6.99 0.99
CA ALA A 141 -7.88 6.26 1.03
C ALA A 141 -7.88 5.03 1.96
N ASP A 142 -6.70 4.55 2.37
CA ASP A 142 -6.52 3.44 3.31
C ASP A 142 -6.20 3.91 4.73
N SER A 143 -6.44 5.19 5.03
CA SER A 143 -6.32 5.74 6.39
C SER A 143 -7.20 4.98 7.37
N THR A 144 -6.67 4.72 8.55
CA THR A 144 -7.35 3.96 9.60
C THR A 144 -7.56 4.79 10.85
N ILE A 145 -8.57 4.41 11.62
CA ILE A 145 -8.82 4.87 12.99
C ILE A 145 -8.94 3.68 13.92
N GLU A 146 -8.78 3.93 15.21
CA GLU A 146 -8.92 2.93 16.25
C GLU A 146 -10.21 3.16 17.04
N LEU A 147 -10.98 2.10 17.25
CA LEU A 147 -12.09 2.04 18.18
C LEU A 147 -11.63 1.29 19.42
N THR A 148 -11.72 1.91 20.61
CA THR A 148 -11.48 1.23 21.87
C THR A 148 -12.79 0.61 22.33
N VAL A 149 -12.80 -0.71 22.55
CA VAL A 149 -13.98 -1.49 22.97
C VAL A 149 -13.69 -2.22 24.29
N ALA A 150 -14.70 -2.82 24.92
CA ALA A 150 -14.48 -3.53 26.19
C ALA A 150 -13.70 -4.85 25.99
N SER A 151 -13.85 -5.51 24.84
CA SER A 151 -13.13 -6.77 24.52
C SER A 151 -12.90 -6.88 23.01
N ALA A 152 -11.69 -6.58 22.56
CA ALA A 152 -11.28 -6.77 21.17
C ALA A 152 -11.09 -8.26 20.83
N ALA A 153 -10.68 -9.08 21.81
CA ALA A 153 -10.43 -10.51 21.61
C ALA A 153 -11.65 -11.28 21.07
N SER A 154 -12.86 -10.81 21.38
CA SER A 154 -14.11 -11.43 20.97
C SER A 154 -14.53 -11.13 19.53
N PHE A 155 -13.83 -10.25 18.85
CA PHE A 155 -14.03 -9.93 17.42
C PHE A 155 -13.02 -10.66 16.55
N SER A 156 -13.34 -10.83 15.27
CA SER A 156 -12.44 -11.42 14.27
C SER A 156 -11.93 -10.38 13.28
N VAL A 157 -10.65 -10.48 12.90
CA VAL A 157 -10.10 -9.66 11.80
C VAL A 157 -10.82 -10.05 10.50
N GLY A 158 -11.15 -9.06 9.69
CA GLY A 158 -11.91 -9.24 8.44
C GLY A 158 -13.43 -9.22 8.61
N GLU A 159 -13.98 -9.29 9.85
CA GLU A 159 -15.42 -9.17 10.03
C GLU A 159 -15.91 -7.73 9.91
N VAL A 160 -17.16 -7.58 9.48
CA VAL A 160 -17.84 -6.28 9.43
C VAL A 160 -18.54 -6.03 10.76
N ILE A 161 -18.26 -4.87 11.37
CA ILE A 161 -18.96 -4.37 12.55
C ILE A 161 -20.01 -3.35 12.13
N THR A 162 -21.12 -3.30 12.89
CA THR A 162 -22.22 -2.35 12.67
C THR A 162 -22.51 -1.60 13.96
N GLY A 163 -22.57 -0.26 13.87
CA GLY A 163 -22.95 0.61 14.99
C GLY A 163 -24.45 0.62 15.20
N ALA A 164 -24.89 0.41 16.43
CA ALA A 164 -26.30 0.30 16.77
C ALA A 164 -27.06 1.63 16.65
N THR A 165 -26.38 2.77 16.87
CA THR A 165 -26.98 4.10 16.82
C THR A 165 -26.72 4.80 15.49
N SER A 166 -25.47 4.74 15.03
CA SER A 166 -25.05 5.41 13.78
C SER A 166 -25.46 4.65 12.52
N GLY A 167 -25.68 3.33 12.61
CA GLY A 167 -25.86 2.45 11.46
C GLY A 167 -24.59 2.29 10.60
N VAL A 168 -23.46 2.86 11.03
CA VAL A 168 -22.18 2.81 10.31
C VAL A 168 -21.66 1.38 10.30
N THR A 169 -21.15 0.96 9.16
CA THR A 169 -20.47 -0.32 8.99
C THR A 169 -19.00 -0.13 8.67
N ALA A 170 -18.14 -0.99 9.22
CA ALA A 170 -16.71 -1.00 8.88
C ALA A 170 -16.14 -2.41 9.03
N THR A 171 -15.11 -2.71 8.24
CA THR A 171 -14.37 -3.98 8.37
C THR A 171 -13.21 -3.79 9.34
N ILE A 172 -12.98 -4.78 10.21
CA ILE A 172 -11.84 -4.80 11.11
C ILE A 172 -10.60 -5.23 10.31
N GLU A 173 -9.67 -4.29 10.13
CA GLU A 173 -8.40 -4.53 9.43
C GLU A 173 -7.37 -5.23 10.33
N SER A 174 -7.35 -4.84 11.60
CA SER A 174 -6.52 -5.47 12.63
C SER A 174 -7.11 -5.22 14.02
N LYS A 175 -6.63 -5.96 15.01
CA LYS A 175 -7.03 -5.78 16.40
C LYS A 175 -5.84 -5.92 17.35
N ASN A 176 -5.94 -5.28 18.50
CA ASN A 176 -5.00 -5.43 19.59
C ASN A 176 -5.76 -5.85 20.86
N ASP A 177 -5.67 -7.13 21.19
CA ASP A 177 -6.38 -7.72 22.32
C ASP A 177 -5.90 -7.20 23.67
N SER A 178 -4.62 -6.82 23.78
CA SER A 178 -4.03 -6.30 25.03
C SER A 178 -4.50 -4.89 25.36
N THR A 179 -4.79 -4.06 24.35
CA THR A 179 -5.24 -2.67 24.50
C THR A 179 -6.73 -2.51 24.20
N ASN A 180 -7.43 -3.60 23.84
CA ASN A 180 -8.82 -3.61 23.43
C ASN A 180 -9.16 -2.65 22.30
N LYS A 181 -8.31 -2.61 21.28
CA LYS A 181 -8.47 -1.73 20.12
C LYS A 181 -8.79 -2.52 18.86
N LEU A 182 -9.75 -2.01 18.11
CA LEU A 182 -10.08 -2.44 16.75
C LEU A 182 -9.62 -1.36 15.78
N THR A 183 -8.78 -1.72 14.82
CA THR A 183 -8.37 -0.82 13.74
C THR A 183 -9.29 -1.02 12.55
N ILE A 184 -9.91 0.06 12.09
CA ILE A 184 -10.81 0.07 10.95
C ILE A 184 -10.39 1.15 9.96
N ILE A 185 -10.76 0.98 8.69
CA ILE A 185 -10.60 2.06 7.72
C ILE A 185 -11.57 3.19 8.10
N VAL A 186 -11.13 4.45 7.95
CA VAL A 186 -11.95 5.64 8.22
C VAL A 186 -13.25 5.55 7.42
N PRO A 187 -14.40 5.36 8.08
CA PRO A 187 -15.69 5.26 7.39
C PRO A 187 -16.14 6.62 6.83
N THR A 188 -17.12 6.60 5.93
CA THR A 188 -17.64 7.83 5.33
C THR A 188 -18.40 8.70 6.35
N THR A 189 -19.20 8.05 7.18
CA THR A 189 -19.85 8.63 8.36
C THR A 189 -19.25 7.98 9.60
N GLY A 190 -19.02 8.77 10.65
CA GLY A 190 -18.35 8.29 11.86
C GLY A 190 -19.26 7.48 12.78
N PHE A 191 -18.65 6.57 13.53
CA PHE A 191 -19.29 5.94 14.69
C PHE A 191 -19.56 6.99 15.77
N THR A 192 -20.56 6.72 16.59
CA THR A 192 -20.86 7.57 17.77
C THR A 192 -20.14 7.00 19.00
N ASN A 193 -19.45 7.87 19.75
CA ASN A 193 -18.81 7.42 20.97
C ASN A 193 -19.87 6.98 22.00
N GLY A 194 -19.65 5.84 22.64
CA GLY A 194 -20.60 5.23 23.57
C GLY A 194 -21.61 4.27 22.91
N GLU A 195 -21.71 4.23 21.56
CA GLU A 195 -22.59 3.26 20.91
C GLU A 195 -22.05 1.83 21.00
N THR A 196 -22.95 0.88 20.86
CA THR A 196 -22.59 -0.54 20.76
C THR A 196 -22.30 -0.91 19.30
N VAL A 197 -21.17 -1.57 19.06
CA VAL A 197 -20.84 -2.20 17.78
C VAL A 197 -21.06 -3.70 17.89
N THR A 198 -21.61 -4.29 16.82
CA THR A 198 -21.88 -5.74 16.75
C THR A 198 -21.13 -6.33 15.56
N GLY A 199 -20.39 -7.41 15.78
CA GLY A 199 -19.68 -8.17 14.75
C GLY A 199 -20.65 -9.02 13.93
N GLY A 200 -20.54 -8.94 12.60
CA GLY A 200 -21.42 -9.66 11.69
C GLY A 200 -21.17 -11.18 11.66
N THR A 201 -19.97 -11.62 11.97
CA THR A 201 -19.61 -13.05 12.00
C THR A 201 -19.65 -13.61 13.41
N THR A 202 -19.07 -12.92 14.38
CA THR A 202 -18.98 -13.36 15.77
C THR A 202 -20.28 -13.12 16.55
N SER A 203 -21.14 -12.22 16.06
CA SER A 203 -22.32 -11.72 16.78
C SER A 203 -21.99 -11.11 18.14
N HIS A 204 -20.69 -10.86 18.41
CA HIS A 204 -20.25 -10.19 19.63
C HIS A 204 -20.60 -8.71 19.59
N SER A 205 -21.05 -8.19 20.71
CA SER A 205 -21.41 -6.78 20.85
C SER A 205 -20.59 -6.13 21.95
N SER A 206 -20.07 -4.93 21.69
CA SER A 206 -19.29 -4.16 22.66
C SER A 206 -19.52 -2.66 22.48
N ALA A 207 -19.58 -1.94 23.59
CA ALA A 207 -19.66 -0.48 23.54
C ALA A 207 -18.30 0.13 23.17
N ILE A 208 -18.32 1.16 22.35
CA ILE A 208 -17.16 1.98 22.01
C ILE A 208 -16.91 2.95 23.17
N SER A 209 -15.75 2.85 23.80
CA SER A 209 -15.34 3.77 24.88
C SER A 209 -14.53 4.97 24.38
N ALA A 210 -13.85 4.84 23.25
CA ALA A 210 -13.13 5.93 22.61
C ALA A 210 -12.95 5.66 21.10
N ILE A 211 -12.89 6.74 20.33
CA ILE A 211 -12.62 6.75 18.89
C ILE A 211 -11.41 7.66 18.65
N SER A 212 -10.38 7.15 17.98
CA SER A 212 -9.25 8.00 17.60
C SER A 212 -9.62 8.93 16.45
N SER A 213 -9.02 10.11 16.41
CA SER A 213 -9.17 11.01 15.27
C SER A 213 -8.40 10.48 14.05
N ASP A 214 -8.91 10.77 12.85
CA ASP A 214 -8.15 10.59 11.61
C ASP A 214 -7.03 11.62 11.55
N THR A 215 -5.80 11.17 11.79
CA THR A 215 -4.58 11.98 11.73
C THR A 215 -3.65 11.55 10.61
N THR A 216 -4.02 10.52 9.84
CA THR A 216 -3.21 9.97 8.78
C THR A 216 -3.10 10.95 7.63
N THR A 217 -1.88 11.14 7.16
CA THR A 217 -1.56 12.01 6.02
C THR A 217 -0.63 11.28 5.07
N SER A 218 -0.80 11.46 3.77
CA SER A 218 0.14 10.98 2.77
C SER A 218 1.16 12.08 2.40
N TRP A 219 2.21 11.70 1.67
CA TRP A 219 3.14 12.70 1.14
C TRP A 219 2.44 13.69 0.20
N LEU A 220 1.54 13.19 -0.66
CA LEU A 220 0.74 14.03 -1.56
C LEU A 220 -0.13 15.01 -0.78
N SER A 221 -0.77 14.55 0.30
CA SER A 221 -1.64 15.39 1.12
C SER A 221 -0.90 16.47 1.90
N LYS A 222 0.43 16.34 2.05
CA LYS A 222 1.30 17.35 2.70
C LYS A 222 1.98 18.28 1.71
N ASN A 223 2.49 17.74 0.60
CA ASN A 223 3.41 18.47 -0.28
C ASN A 223 2.82 18.81 -1.65
N ALA A 224 1.74 18.13 -2.05
CA ALA A 224 1.07 18.34 -3.33
C ALA A 224 -0.45 18.50 -3.14
N ILE A 225 -0.85 19.29 -2.13
CA ILE A 225 -2.23 19.47 -1.66
C ILE A 225 -3.17 19.83 -2.81
N ASN A 226 -2.82 20.84 -3.59
CA ASN A 226 -3.66 21.31 -4.70
C ASN A 226 -3.75 20.25 -5.82
N ALA A 227 -2.65 19.56 -6.12
CA ALA A 227 -2.69 18.48 -7.11
C ALA A 227 -3.63 17.37 -6.66
N LEU A 228 -3.52 16.95 -5.40
CA LEU A 228 -4.40 15.91 -4.85
C LEU A 228 -5.87 16.35 -4.89
N LEU A 229 -6.20 17.56 -4.46
CA LEU A 229 -7.57 18.08 -4.46
C LEU A 229 -8.13 18.21 -5.88
N TYR A 230 -7.45 18.96 -6.76
CA TYR A 230 -7.99 19.25 -8.10
C TYR A 230 -8.10 18.01 -9.00
N VAL A 231 -7.16 17.08 -8.90
CA VAL A 231 -7.26 15.82 -9.65
C VAL A 231 -8.38 14.95 -9.06
N SER A 232 -8.60 14.97 -7.73
CA SER A 232 -9.73 14.27 -7.10
C SER A 232 -11.08 14.85 -7.52
N LEU A 233 -11.17 16.17 -7.68
CA LEU A 233 -12.36 16.83 -8.23
C LEU A 233 -12.61 16.46 -9.70
N GLY A 234 -11.56 16.19 -10.47
CA GLY A 234 -11.70 15.75 -11.85
C GLY A 234 -12.07 14.26 -12.01
N GLU A 235 -11.93 13.46 -10.96
CA GLU A 235 -12.35 12.05 -10.91
C GLU A 235 -13.77 11.92 -10.30
N ALA A 236 -14.19 12.89 -9.51
CA ALA A 236 -15.51 12.95 -8.85
C ALA A 236 -16.58 13.51 -9.77
#